data_96dbf1c01cfac724a66578b451599c3a
#
_entry.id   96dbf1c01cfac724a66578b451599c3a
#
_cell.length_a   1.000
_cell.length_b   1.000
_cell.length_c   1.000
_cell.angle_alpha   90.00
_cell.angle_beta   90.00
_cell.angle_gamma   90.00
#
_symmetry.space_group_name_H-M   'P 1'
#
loop_
_entity.id
_entity.type
_entity.pdbx_description
1 polymer ?
#
loop_
_entity_poly.entity_id
_entity_poly.type
_entity_poly.pdbx_seq_one_letter_code
_entity_poly.pdbx_strand_id
1 'polypeptide(L)'
;MLETTQQIMFIDSVVVDKQNFLEAYRLTSEAGTVSGYNKFFHSEDQPYSTVYLNQLGNKCWFATDGHLYTSDMIGHQWSEPMPLDGLGRFQRTNYPFMLSDGTTLYFAAISDEGLGGLDIYVSRYDSESGKYLIAENIGLPFNSSANDYMYAIDEMTGVGYFATDRRQPEGKVCIYTFIPNQKRIVYSTDEMSQDSIRSLANIDRIADTWGDGALRADVLDRLNNAGRKPREVKKNEFMFIINDDIVYTSIKDFRDAGNGKRIEQLNKMRKAYNDLSAKMEKMRTYYATKANATERKELQAEIKGDEQEYYQLESDIRQLEKAIRYAELSAIHQ
;
A
#
# COMPACT_ATOMS: atom_id res chain seq x y z
N MET A 1 11.23 -12.25 -27.86
CA MET A 1 10.27 -12.39 -26.75
C MET A 1 10.72 -13.41 -25.71
N LEU A 2 11.06 -14.66 -26.04
CA LEU A 2 11.62 -15.62 -25.07
C LEU A 2 12.90 -15.11 -24.38
N GLU A 3 13.78 -14.47 -25.12
CA GLU A 3 15.04 -13.89 -24.60
C GLU A 3 14.85 -12.77 -23.58
N THR A 4 13.63 -12.26 -23.44
CA THR A 4 13.28 -11.23 -22.46
C THR A 4 12.52 -11.79 -21.27
N THR A 5 12.43 -13.14 -21.14
CA THR A 5 11.79 -13.80 -20.01
C THR A 5 12.51 -13.48 -18.70
N GLN A 6 11.79 -12.90 -17.76
CA GLN A 6 12.35 -12.51 -16.46
C GLN A 6 12.58 -13.74 -15.58
N GLN A 7 13.68 -13.72 -14.83
CA GLN A 7 13.97 -14.70 -13.79
C GLN A 7 13.17 -14.33 -12.54
N ILE A 8 12.04 -15.00 -12.36
CA ILE A 8 11.14 -14.77 -11.21
C ILE A 8 10.98 -16.07 -10.43
N MET A 9 11.11 -15.99 -9.12
CA MET A 9 10.79 -17.12 -8.23
C MET A 9 9.32 -17.06 -7.82
N PHE A 10 8.53 -18.01 -8.30
CA PHE A 10 7.14 -18.21 -7.87
C PHE A 10 7.10 -19.13 -6.67
N ILE A 11 6.61 -18.65 -5.53
CA ILE A 11 6.67 -19.37 -4.26
C ILE A 11 5.42 -20.19 -3.95
N ASP A 12 4.26 -19.74 -4.48
CA ASP A 12 2.97 -20.39 -4.27
C ASP A 12 1.99 -20.01 -5.40
N SER A 13 0.89 -20.76 -5.50
CA SER A 13 -0.22 -20.44 -6.40
C SER A 13 -1.54 -20.96 -5.84
N VAL A 14 -2.62 -20.24 -6.08
CA VAL A 14 -3.96 -20.61 -5.69
C VAL A 14 -4.96 -20.33 -6.80
N VAL A 15 -5.86 -21.29 -7.07
CA VAL A 15 -6.95 -21.14 -8.03
C VAL A 15 -8.21 -20.73 -7.28
N VAL A 16 -8.83 -19.64 -7.72
CA VAL A 16 -10.01 -19.04 -7.09
C VAL A 16 -11.06 -18.67 -8.12
N ASP A 17 -12.27 -18.33 -7.67
CA ASP A 17 -13.32 -17.80 -8.53
C ASP A 17 -12.96 -16.41 -9.04
N LYS A 18 -13.12 -16.21 -10.35
CA LYS A 18 -12.81 -14.93 -11.02
C LYS A 18 -13.58 -13.75 -10.45
N GLN A 19 -14.78 -13.97 -9.91
CA GLN A 19 -15.61 -12.90 -9.35
C GLN A 19 -15.04 -12.31 -8.06
N ASN A 20 -14.31 -13.11 -7.27
CA ASN A 20 -13.86 -12.73 -5.93
C ASN A 20 -12.34 -12.79 -5.77
N PHE A 21 -11.57 -12.91 -6.87
CA PHE A 21 -10.14 -13.17 -6.79
C PHE A 21 -9.34 -12.07 -6.08
N LEU A 22 -9.82 -10.82 -6.10
CA LEU A 22 -9.18 -9.71 -5.38
C LEU A 22 -9.13 -9.95 -3.87
N GLU A 23 -10.07 -10.71 -3.30
CA GLU A 23 -10.10 -11.04 -1.87
C GLU A 23 -9.01 -12.03 -1.45
N ALA A 24 -8.39 -12.70 -2.41
CA ALA A 24 -7.29 -13.63 -2.16
C ALA A 24 -5.91 -12.94 -2.11
N TYR A 25 -5.82 -11.66 -2.46
CA TYR A 25 -4.60 -10.87 -2.31
C TYR A 25 -4.35 -10.57 -0.83
N ARG A 26 -3.21 -11.01 -0.30
CA ARG A 26 -2.84 -10.83 1.11
C ARG A 26 -1.90 -9.63 1.26
N LEU A 27 -2.39 -8.45 0.87
CA LEU A 27 -1.64 -7.21 1.00
C LEU A 27 -1.68 -6.71 2.45
N THR A 28 -0.55 -6.19 2.92
CA THR A 28 -0.52 -5.43 4.18
C THR A 28 -1.17 -4.07 4.02
N SER A 29 -1.54 -3.42 5.12
CA SER A 29 -2.06 -2.04 5.10
C SER A 29 -1.09 -1.04 4.44
N GLU A 30 0.21 -1.33 4.55
CA GLU A 30 1.28 -0.50 3.96
C GLU A 30 1.31 -0.56 2.43
N ALA A 31 0.85 -1.67 1.85
CA ALA A 31 0.72 -1.81 0.40
C ALA A 31 -0.59 -1.24 -0.15
N GLY A 32 -1.46 -0.71 0.71
CA GLY A 32 -2.80 -0.26 0.33
C GLY A 32 -3.81 -1.41 0.20
N THR A 33 -4.95 -1.14 -0.42
CA THR A 33 -6.02 -2.14 -0.58
C THR A 33 -6.58 -2.17 -1.99
N VAL A 34 -7.03 -3.35 -2.42
CA VAL A 34 -7.69 -3.56 -3.71
C VAL A 34 -9.11 -4.07 -3.50
N SER A 35 -10.03 -3.60 -4.30
CA SER A 35 -11.45 -4.03 -4.23
C SER A 35 -12.17 -3.84 -5.57
N GLY A 36 -13.36 -4.41 -5.69
CA GLY A 36 -14.25 -4.08 -6.81
C GLY A 36 -14.83 -2.66 -6.66
N TYR A 37 -15.02 -1.99 -7.79
CA TYR A 37 -15.57 -0.62 -7.85
C TYR A 37 -16.89 -0.48 -7.12
N ASN A 38 -17.85 -1.36 -7.41
CA ASN A 38 -19.19 -1.32 -6.81
C ASN A 38 -19.16 -1.47 -5.28
N LYS A 39 -18.27 -2.32 -4.77
CA LYS A 39 -18.06 -2.50 -3.32
C LYS A 39 -17.46 -1.24 -2.69
N PHE A 40 -16.53 -0.58 -3.37
CA PHE A 40 -15.81 0.58 -2.85
C PHE A 40 -16.67 1.85 -2.84
N PHE A 41 -17.35 2.14 -3.97
CA PHE A 41 -18.17 3.35 -4.13
C PHE A 41 -19.65 3.16 -3.79
N HIS A 42 -20.06 1.97 -3.33
CA HIS A 42 -21.47 1.63 -3.05
C HIS A 42 -22.38 1.87 -4.26
N SER A 43 -21.93 1.46 -5.45
CA SER A 43 -22.60 1.61 -6.75
C SER A 43 -22.89 0.22 -7.34
N GLU A 44 -23.71 0.18 -8.40
CA GLU A 44 -23.96 -1.03 -9.19
C GLU A 44 -23.52 -0.88 -10.65
N ASP A 45 -22.93 0.27 -11.01
CA ASP A 45 -22.73 0.67 -12.39
C ASP A 45 -21.52 -0.01 -13.07
N GLN A 46 -20.51 -0.45 -12.29
CA GLN A 46 -19.22 -0.90 -12.81
C GLN A 46 -18.80 -2.27 -12.23
N PRO A 47 -19.53 -3.37 -12.54
CA PRO A 47 -19.35 -4.68 -11.87
C PRO A 47 -17.99 -5.33 -12.11
N TYR A 48 -17.28 -4.94 -13.17
CA TYR A 48 -15.98 -5.54 -13.54
C TYR A 48 -14.81 -4.59 -13.32
N SER A 49 -15.05 -3.41 -12.82
CA SER A 49 -14.04 -2.39 -12.55
C SER A 49 -13.46 -2.55 -11.16
N THR A 50 -12.21 -2.14 -11.00
CA THR A 50 -11.47 -2.30 -9.76
C THR A 50 -10.93 -0.99 -9.24
N VAL A 51 -10.69 -0.94 -7.94
CA VAL A 51 -10.15 0.21 -7.21
C VAL A 51 -8.93 -0.24 -6.41
N TYR A 52 -7.87 0.54 -6.50
CA TYR A 52 -6.76 0.53 -5.56
C TYR A 52 -6.84 1.78 -4.68
N LEU A 53 -6.77 1.61 -3.37
CA LEU A 53 -6.71 2.67 -2.37
C LEU A 53 -5.32 2.66 -1.73
N ASN A 54 -4.65 3.81 -1.68
CA ASN A 54 -3.33 3.91 -1.07
C ASN A 54 -3.36 3.65 0.46
N GLN A 55 -2.17 3.44 1.05
CA GLN A 55 -2.01 3.14 2.48
C GLN A 55 -2.58 4.24 3.41
N LEU A 56 -2.59 5.49 2.96
CA LEU A 56 -3.13 6.61 3.73
C LEU A 56 -4.66 6.71 3.66
N GLY A 57 -5.32 5.96 2.77
CA GLY A 57 -6.76 6.00 2.57
C GLY A 57 -7.29 7.31 1.98
N ASN A 58 -6.42 8.13 1.39
CA ASN A 58 -6.76 9.47 0.93
C ASN A 58 -6.67 9.67 -0.60
N LYS A 59 -6.22 8.66 -1.34
CA LYS A 59 -6.17 8.68 -2.80
C LYS A 59 -6.46 7.31 -3.37
N CYS A 60 -7.32 7.25 -4.36
CA CYS A 60 -7.64 6.01 -5.07
C CYS A 60 -7.39 6.13 -6.57
N TRP A 61 -7.08 4.99 -7.17
CA TRP A 61 -7.00 4.78 -8.62
C TRP A 61 -8.01 3.70 -8.98
N PHE A 62 -8.77 3.92 -10.01
CA PHE A 62 -9.85 3.01 -10.37
C PHE A 62 -10.13 3.01 -11.87
N ALA A 63 -10.79 1.95 -12.32
CA ALA A 63 -11.28 1.86 -13.69
C ALA A 63 -12.76 2.23 -13.73
N THR A 64 -13.16 2.98 -14.74
CA THR A 64 -14.56 3.18 -15.13
C THR A 64 -14.64 3.34 -16.65
N ASP A 65 -15.65 2.77 -17.27
CA ASP A 65 -15.85 2.79 -18.72
C ASP A 65 -14.61 2.36 -19.55
N GLY A 66 -13.80 1.45 -18.96
CA GLY A 66 -12.60 0.92 -19.60
C GLY A 66 -11.39 1.84 -19.55
N HIS A 67 -11.42 2.93 -18.79
CA HIS A 67 -10.30 3.85 -18.61
C HIS A 67 -9.95 4.03 -17.13
N LEU A 68 -8.69 4.43 -16.86
CA LEU A 68 -8.21 4.66 -15.49
C LEU A 68 -8.38 6.11 -15.07
N TYR A 69 -8.82 6.27 -13.84
CA TYR A 69 -9.03 7.54 -13.17
C TYR A 69 -8.38 7.53 -11.79
N THR A 70 -8.23 8.72 -11.22
CA THR A 70 -7.85 8.92 -9.83
C THR A 70 -8.81 9.89 -9.15
N SER A 71 -8.96 9.74 -7.84
CA SER A 71 -9.72 10.65 -6.99
C SER A 71 -9.01 10.81 -5.65
N ASP A 72 -9.05 12.02 -5.12
CA ASP A 72 -8.49 12.37 -3.82
C ASP A 72 -9.61 12.54 -2.78
N MET A 73 -9.35 12.11 -1.54
CA MET A 73 -10.26 12.32 -0.42
C MET A 73 -10.13 13.75 0.10
N ILE A 74 -11.15 14.54 -0.11
CA ILE A 74 -11.23 15.93 0.37
C ILE A 74 -12.24 15.99 1.53
N GLY A 75 -11.73 16.09 2.75
CA GLY A 75 -12.56 15.95 3.95
C GLY A 75 -13.09 14.52 4.07
N HIS A 76 -14.38 14.30 3.81
CA HIS A 76 -15.03 12.99 3.86
C HIS A 76 -15.68 12.58 2.52
N GLN A 77 -15.29 13.23 1.43
CA GLN A 77 -15.84 12.95 0.10
C GLN A 77 -14.74 12.80 -0.92
N TRP A 78 -14.95 11.89 -1.86
CA TRP A 78 -14.08 11.74 -3.00
C TRP A 78 -14.25 12.91 -3.96
N SER A 79 -13.14 13.44 -4.48
CA SER A 79 -13.14 14.46 -5.53
C SER A 79 -13.77 13.91 -6.82
N GLU A 80 -14.13 14.81 -7.75
CA GLU A 80 -14.49 14.41 -9.10
C GLU A 80 -13.35 13.55 -9.72
N PRO A 81 -13.71 12.47 -10.44
CA PRO A 81 -12.73 11.61 -11.09
C PRO A 81 -11.88 12.38 -12.10
N MET A 82 -10.55 12.24 -11.99
CA MET A 82 -9.61 12.79 -12.96
C MET A 82 -9.02 11.65 -13.82
N PRO A 83 -9.07 11.73 -15.16
CA PRO A 83 -8.47 10.72 -16.02
C PRO A 83 -6.96 10.69 -15.85
N LEU A 84 -6.35 9.51 -16.02
CA LEU A 84 -4.90 9.37 -16.00
C LEU A 84 -4.34 9.70 -17.38
N ASP A 85 -3.84 10.92 -17.55
CA ASP A 85 -3.26 11.40 -18.81
C ASP A 85 -1.99 10.60 -19.19
N GLY A 86 -1.83 10.31 -20.48
CA GLY A 86 -0.72 9.52 -21.03
C GLY A 86 -1.06 8.05 -21.31
N LEU A 87 -2.18 7.54 -20.80
CA LEU A 87 -2.61 6.15 -20.98
C LEU A 87 -3.67 5.93 -22.07
N GLY A 88 -4.02 6.97 -22.84
CA GLY A 88 -5.15 6.95 -23.81
C GLY A 88 -4.95 6.03 -25.04
N ARG A 89 -3.79 5.39 -25.20
CA ARG A 89 -3.52 4.49 -26.35
C ARG A 89 -4.15 3.10 -26.20
N PHE A 90 -4.60 2.73 -25.00
CA PHE A 90 -5.16 1.41 -24.73
C PHE A 90 -6.66 1.39 -25.03
N GLN A 91 -7.14 0.26 -25.60
CA GLN A 91 -8.56 0.06 -25.87
C GLN A 91 -9.38 -0.09 -24.58
N ARG A 92 -8.78 -0.73 -23.59
CA ARG A 92 -9.37 -0.94 -22.27
C ARG A 92 -8.27 -1.05 -21.22
N THR A 93 -8.47 -0.42 -20.07
CA THR A 93 -7.59 -0.50 -18.90
C THR A 93 -8.37 -0.88 -17.65
N ASN A 94 -7.74 -1.63 -16.73
CA ASN A 94 -8.32 -2.03 -15.45
C ASN A 94 -7.21 -2.44 -14.46
N TYR A 95 -7.56 -2.83 -13.25
CA TYR A 95 -6.68 -3.39 -12.24
C TYR A 95 -5.47 -2.50 -11.90
N PRO A 96 -5.70 -1.22 -11.58
CA PRO A 96 -4.60 -0.34 -11.18
C PRO A 96 -4.00 -0.76 -9.84
N PHE A 97 -2.68 -0.68 -9.75
CA PHE A 97 -1.92 -0.84 -8.52
C PHE A 97 -0.75 0.14 -8.50
N MET A 98 -0.73 1.04 -7.52
CA MET A 98 0.33 2.02 -7.33
C MET A 98 1.33 1.51 -6.30
N LEU A 99 2.63 1.54 -6.60
CA LEU A 99 3.66 1.28 -5.61
C LEU A 99 3.71 2.34 -4.52
N SER A 100 4.36 2.03 -3.41
CA SER A 100 4.53 2.95 -2.28
C SER A 100 5.31 4.23 -2.64
N ASP A 101 6.06 4.21 -3.77
CA ASP A 101 6.75 5.38 -4.32
C ASP A 101 5.79 6.48 -4.83
N GLY A 102 4.49 6.16 -4.97
CA GLY A 102 3.45 7.07 -5.43
C GLY A 102 3.56 7.48 -6.90
N THR A 103 4.49 6.89 -7.65
CA THR A 103 4.77 7.23 -9.06
C THR A 103 4.66 6.05 -10.01
N THR A 104 5.00 4.84 -9.56
CA THR A 104 5.00 3.63 -10.39
C THR A 104 3.63 2.94 -10.34
N LEU A 105 2.93 2.98 -11.47
CA LEU A 105 1.58 2.40 -11.64
C LEU A 105 1.67 1.12 -12.47
N TYR A 106 1.18 0.02 -11.93
CA TYR A 106 0.87 -1.21 -12.67
C TYR A 106 -0.61 -1.24 -13.00
N PHE A 107 -0.97 -1.75 -14.16
CA PHE A 107 -2.36 -1.92 -14.58
C PHE A 107 -2.46 -2.97 -15.68
N ALA A 108 -3.65 -3.54 -15.88
CA ALA A 108 -3.91 -4.42 -17.02
C ALA A 108 -4.59 -3.64 -18.14
N ALA A 109 -4.21 -3.95 -19.38
CA ALA A 109 -4.77 -3.28 -20.55
C ALA A 109 -4.89 -4.21 -21.76
N ILE A 110 -5.85 -3.91 -22.65
CA ILE A 110 -5.94 -4.47 -24.00
C ILE A 110 -5.23 -3.51 -24.95
N SER A 111 -4.27 -4.07 -25.70
CA SER A 111 -3.47 -3.32 -26.68
C SER A 111 -3.21 -4.17 -27.92
N ASP A 112 -3.08 -3.52 -29.08
CA ASP A 112 -2.68 -4.18 -30.33
C ASP A 112 -1.25 -4.74 -30.27
N GLU A 113 -0.43 -4.26 -29.34
CA GLU A 113 0.95 -4.73 -29.07
C GLU A 113 0.99 -5.79 -27.96
N GLY A 114 -0.15 -6.21 -27.42
CA GLY A 114 -0.27 -7.20 -26.36
C GLY A 114 0.03 -8.62 -26.81
N LEU A 115 0.20 -9.52 -25.83
CA LEU A 115 0.41 -10.96 -26.07
C LEU A 115 -0.92 -11.71 -26.13
N GLY A 116 -1.93 -11.23 -25.42
CA GLY A 116 -3.20 -11.89 -25.27
C GLY A 116 -4.39 -10.94 -25.19
N GLY A 117 -5.28 -11.20 -24.25
CA GLY A 117 -6.41 -10.33 -23.96
C GLY A 117 -5.97 -9.12 -23.12
N LEU A 118 -6.11 -9.21 -21.80
CA LEU A 118 -5.52 -8.24 -20.89
C LEU A 118 -4.07 -8.61 -20.61
N ASP A 119 -3.16 -7.69 -20.82
CA ASP A 119 -1.75 -7.79 -20.44
C ASP A 119 -1.42 -6.76 -19.35
N ILE A 120 -0.45 -7.06 -18.50
CA ILE A 120 0.01 -6.16 -17.46
C ILE A 120 1.05 -5.19 -18.02
N TYR A 121 0.84 -3.91 -17.73
CA TYR A 121 1.71 -2.80 -18.10
C TYR A 121 2.19 -2.07 -16.86
N VAL A 122 3.32 -1.38 -16.99
CA VAL A 122 3.85 -0.46 -15.99
C VAL A 122 4.10 0.90 -16.60
N SER A 123 3.75 1.96 -15.88
CA SER A 123 4.08 3.34 -16.24
C SER A 123 4.51 4.12 -15.00
N ARG A 124 5.16 5.25 -15.22
CA ARG A 124 5.55 6.17 -14.15
C ARG A 124 4.91 7.52 -14.37
N TYR A 125 4.43 8.10 -13.28
CA TYR A 125 3.96 9.46 -13.27
C TYR A 125 5.13 10.43 -13.31
N ASP A 126 5.11 11.34 -14.27
CA ASP A 126 6.08 12.43 -14.39
C ASP A 126 5.45 13.71 -13.82
N SER A 127 6.00 14.17 -12.71
CA SER A 127 5.49 15.36 -12.00
C SER A 127 5.75 16.68 -12.74
N GLU A 128 6.71 16.71 -13.67
CA GLU A 128 7.00 17.91 -14.46
C GLU A 128 5.95 18.13 -15.55
N SER A 129 5.58 17.06 -16.25
CA SER A 129 4.55 17.12 -17.31
C SER A 129 3.13 16.91 -16.78
N GLY A 130 2.97 16.39 -15.56
CA GLY A 130 1.67 16.03 -14.98
C GLY A 130 1.01 14.81 -15.64
N LYS A 131 1.77 13.94 -16.31
CA LYS A 131 1.28 12.81 -17.09
C LYS A 131 2.01 11.52 -16.76
N TYR A 132 1.39 10.41 -17.10
CA TYR A 132 2.07 9.13 -17.10
C TYR A 132 2.94 8.99 -18.35
N LEU A 133 4.16 8.49 -18.18
CA LEU A 133 5.07 8.16 -19.26
C LEU A 133 4.50 7.02 -20.13
N ILE A 134 5.14 6.75 -21.27
CA ILE A 134 4.75 5.64 -22.14
C ILE A 134 4.81 4.35 -21.35
N ALA A 135 3.66 3.69 -21.21
CA ALA A 135 3.58 2.44 -20.46
C ALA A 135 4.30 1.31 -21.21
N GLU A 136 5.00 0.48 -20.46
CA GLU A 136 5.75 -0.67 -20.98
C GLU A 136 5.02 -1.96 -20.60
N ASN A 137 4.91 -2.91 -21.56
CA ASN A 137 4.46 -4.27 -21.29
C ASN A 137 5.51 -4.96 -20.41
N ILE A 138 5.11 -5.51 -19.25
CA ILE A 138 6.07 -6.12 -18.32
C ILE A 138 6.64 -7.45 -18.85
N GLY A 139 6.01 -8.05 -19.86
CA GLY A 139 6.50 -9.21 -20.58
C GLY A 139 6.38 -10.53 -19.83
N LEU A 140 7.14 -11.52 -20.34
CA LEU A 140 7.17 -12.87 -19.77
C LEU A 140 7.96 -12.89 -18.44
N PRO A 141 7.52 -13.70 -17.45
CA PRO A 141 6.46 -14.70 -17.48
C PRO A 141 5.07 -14.17 -17.09
N PHE A 142 4.93 -12.88 -16.77
CA PHE A 142 3.68 -12.32 -16.27
C PHE A 142 2.60 -12.28 -17.35
N ASN A 143 2.93 -11.76 -18.53
CA ASN A 143 1.99 -11.68 -19.63
C ASN A 143 1.98 -12.98 -20.46
N SER A 144 0.83 -13.31 -21.04
CA SER A 144 0.60 -14.55 -21.78
C SER A 144 -0.40 -14.35 -22.92
N SER A 145 -0.73 -15.41 -23.66
CA SER A 145 -1.81 -15.39 -24.65
C SER A 145 -3.23 -15.41 -24.05
N ALA A 146 -3.35 -15.48 -22.73
CA ALA A 146 -4.62 -15.44 -21.98
C ALA A 146 -4.89 -14.02 -21.46
N ASN A 147 -5.69 -13.88 -20.42
CA ASN A 147 -5.82 -12.62 -19.70
C ASN A 147 -4.96 -12.63 -18.44
N ASP A 148 -4.17 -11.61 -18.28
CA ASP A 148 -3.35 -11.35 -17.12
C ASP A 148 -3.88 -10.10 -16.44
N TYR A 149 -4.45 -10.25 -15.21
CA TYR A 149 -5.38 -9.28 -14.66
C TYR A 149 -4.74 -8.25 -13.76
N MET A 150 -4.13 -8.70 -12.68
CA MET A 150 -3.66 -7.81 -11.62
C MET A 150 -2.27 -8.19 -11.16
N TYR A 151 -1.41 -7.18 -11.08
CA TYR A 151 -0.06 -7.27 -10.56
C TYR A 151 0.06 -6.34 -9.36
N ALA A 152 0.46 -6.87 -8.22
CA ALA A 152 0.62 -6.12 -6.98
C ALA A 152 1.92 -6.53 -6.28
N ILE A 153 2.60 -5.58 -5.65
CA ILE A 153 3.80 -5.82 -4.84
C ILE A 153 3.56 -5.27 -3.44
N ASP A 154 3.68 -6.13 -2.46
CA ASP A 154 3.76 -5.74 -1.06
C ASP A 154 5.23 -5.58 -0.66
N GLU A 155 5.72 -4.35 -0.68
CA GLU A 155 7.12 -4.02 -0.40
C GLU A 155 7.49 -4.31 1.07
N MET A 156 6.52 -4.28 2.00
CA MET A 156 6.75 -4.60 3.40
C MET A 156 7.07 -6.08 3.60
N THR A 157 6.35 -6.97 2.92
CA THR A 157 6.60 -8.42 2.98
C THR A 157 7.65 -8.87 1.97
N GLY A 158 7.97 -8.04 0.97
CA GLY A 158 8.85 -8.40 -0.14
C GLY A 158 8.25 -9.44 -1.07
N VAL A 159 6.92 -9.45 -1.22
CA VAL A 159 6.17 -10.43 -2.01
C VAL A 159 5.31 -9.74 -3.05
N GLY A 160 5.26 -10.31 -4.24
CA GLY A 160 4.34 -9.90 -5.30
C GLY A 160 3.26 -10.94 -5.57
N TYR A 161 2.17 -10.47 -6.12
CA TYR A 161 1.02 -11.27 -6.56
C TYR A 161 0.63 -10.89 -7.97
N PHE A 162 0.28 -11.87 -8.80
CA PHE A 162 -0.39 -11.59 -10.06
C PHE A 162 -1.44 -12.66 -10.37
N ALA A 163 -2.51 -12.26 -11.04
CA ALA A 163 -3.63 -13.12 -11.41
C ALA A 163 -3.70 -13.33 -12.93
N THR A 164 -4.00 -14.55 -13.35
CA THR A 164 -4.15 -14.91 -14.75
C THR A 164 -5.18 -16.02 -14.92
N ASP A 165 -5.87 -16.06 -16.05
CA ASP A 165 -6.74 -17.18 -16.41
C ASP A 165 -6.06 -18.20 -17.36
N ARG A 166 -4.74 -18.05 -17.58
CA ARG A 166 -3.99 -19.04 -18.38
C ARG A 166 -4.21 -20.45 -17.84
N ARG A 167 -4.60 -21.37 -18.72
CA ARG A 167 -4.85 -22.78 -18.39
C ARG A 167 -5.86 -23.01 -17.27
N GLN A 168 -6.74 -22.05 -17.02
CA GLN A 168 -7.81 -22.21 -16.04
C GLN A 168 -9.14 -22.50 -16.71
N PRO A 169 -10.04 -23.26 -16.06
CA PRO A 169 -11.43 -23.39 -16.49
C PRO A 169 -12.12 -22.02 -16.54
N GLU A 170 -13.15 -21.90 -17.36
CA GLU A 170 -13.99 -20.70 -17.40
C GLU A 170 -14.48 -20.33 -15.98
N GLY A 171 -14.44 -19.05 -15.63
CA GLY A 171 -14.83 -18.54 -14.32
C GLY A 171 -13.80 -18.73 -13.21
N LYS A 172 -12.62 -19.27 -13.52
CA LYS A 172 -11.50 -19.42 -12.58
C LYS A 172 -10.29 -18.56 -13.00
N VAL A 173 -9.50 -18.17 -12.00
CA VAL A 173 -8.19 -17.54 -12.19
C VAL A 173 -7.18 -18.17 -11.22
N CYS A 174 -5.93 -18.19 -11.63
CA CYS A 174 -4.80 -18.57 -10.78
C CYS A 174 -4.11 -17.29 -10.30
N ILE A 175 -3.91 -17.17 -9.00
CA ILE A 175 -3.08 -16.14 -8.41
C ILE A 175 -1.75 -16.79 -8.04
N TYR A 176 -0.69 -16.27 -8.62
CA TYR A 176 0.68 -16.64 -8.29
C TYR A 176 1.25 -15.66 -7.29
N THR A 177 1.94 -16.20 -6.28
CA THR A 177 2.74 -15.43 -5.33
C THR A 177 4.20 -15.57 -5.75
N PHE A 178 4.92 -14.44 -5.83
CA PHE A 178 6.29 -14.42 -6.31
C PHE A 178 7.18 -13.49 -5.50
N ILE A 179 8.50 -13.61 -5.66
CA ILE A 179 9.49 -12.68 -5.10
C ILE A 179 9.85 -11.67 -6.18
N PRO A 180 9.52 -10.37 -5.99
CA PRO A 180 9.87 -9.33 -6.96
C PRO A 180 11.39 -9.08 -6.97
N ASN A 181 11.96 -8.94 -8.15
CA ASN A 181 13.35 -8.54 -8.30
C ASN A 181 13.49 -7.01 -8.23
N GLN A 182 14.51 -6.51 -7.55
CA GLN A 182 14.84 -5.08 -7.54
C GLN A 182 15.27 -4.55 -8.92
N LYS A 183 15.82 -5.43 -9.75
CA LYS A 183 16.21 -5.14 -11.14
C LYS A 183 15.69 -6.24 -12.04
N ARG A 184 15.33 -5.89 -13.26
CA ARG A 184 14.93 -6.87 -14.26
C ARG A 184 16.15 -7.74 -14.63
N ILE A 185 16.07 -9.02 -14.29
CA ILE A 185 17.04 -10.05 -14.65
C ILE A 185 16.34 -10.99 -15.63
N VAL A 186 16.97 -11.36 -16.73
CA VAL A 186 16.41 -12.24 -17.76
C VAL A 186 17.24 -13.50 -17.85
N TYR A 187 16.61 -14.59 -18.35
CA TYR A 187 17.31 -15.83 -18.67
C TYR A 187 18.17 -15.64 -19.91
N SER A 188 19.37 -16.23 -19.90
CA SER A 188 20.29 -16.24 -21.03
C SER A 188 20.16 -17.53 -21.84
N THR A 189 20.04 -17.40 -23.16
CA THR A 189 20.05 -18.54 -24.10
C THR A 189 21.42 -19.22 -24.18
N ASP A 190 22.49 -18.58 -23.68
CA ASP A 190 23.82 -19.16 -23.57
C ASP A 190 23.95 -20.13 -22.38
N GLU A 191 23.11 -19.89 -21.35
CA GLU A 191 23.14 -20.67 -20.10
C GLU A 191 22.03 -21.72 -20.02
N MET A 192 20.95 -21.56 -20.77
CA MET A 192 19.76 -22.41 -20.68
C MET A 192 19.14 -22.69 -22.06
N SER A 193 18.64 -23.91 -22.26
CA SER A 193 17.96 -24.27 -23.49
C SER A 193 16.69 -23.44 -23.75
N GLN A 194 16.37 -23.18 -25.01
CA GLN A 194 15.13 -22.44 -25.37
C GLN A 194 13.86 -23.11 -24.84
N ASP A 195 13.83 -24.46 -24.79
CA ASP A 195 12.68 -25.19 -24.26
C ASP A 195 12.53 -25.02 -22.76
N SER A 196 13.64 -24.96 -22.02
CA SER A 196 13.61 -24.63 -20.59
C SER A 196 13.13 -23.20 -20.33
N ILE A 197 13.64 -22.24 -21.10
CA ILE A 197 13.17 -20.83 -21.02
C ILE A 197 11.68 -20.72 -21.35
N ARG A 198 11.21 -21.49 -22.37
CA ARG A 198 9.78 -21.52 -22.73
C ARG A 198 8.91 -22.07 -21.60
N SER A 199 9.36 -23.14 -20.94
CA SER A 199 8.66 -23.70 -19.78
C SER A 199 8.56 -22.69 -18.62
N LEU A 200 9.64 -21.97 -18.34
CA LEU A 200 9.67 -20.90 -17.31
C LEU A 200 8.81 -19.70 -17.71
N ALA A 201 8.83 -19.29 -18.99
CA ALA A 201 7.99 -18.22 -19.51
C ALA A 201 6.49 -18.53 -19.41
N ASN A 202 6.12 -19.79 -19.59
CA ASN A 202 4.75 -20.27 -19.45
C ASN A 202 4.34 -20.58 -18.01
N ILE A 203 5.27 -20.63 -17.07
CA ILE A 203 5.07 -21.08 -15.69
C ILE A 203 4.48 -22.51 -15.71
N ASP A 204 5.10 -23.44 -16.44
CA ASP A 204 4.59 -24.81 -16.52
C ASP A 204 4.63 -25.48 -15.15
N ARG A 205 5.69 -25.19 -14.38
CA ARG A 205 5.83 -25.64 -12.99
C ARG A 205 6.55 -24.56 -12.19
N ILE A 206 5.90 -24.04 -11.13
CA ILE A 206 6.52 -23.05 -10.23
C ILE A 206 7.80 -23.61 -9.55
N ALA A 207 7.85 -24.92 -9.31
CA ALA A 207 9.01 -25.58 -8.71
C ALA A 207 10.32 -25.41 -9.50
N ASP A 208 10.23 -25.23 -10.81
CA ASP A 208 11.39 -25.04 -11.67
C ASP A 208 12.07 -23.66 -11.44
N THR A 209 11.42 -22.77 -10.69
CA THR A 209 11.95 -21.45 -10.32
C THR A 209 12.61 -21.39 -8.94
N TRP A 210 12.61 -22.48 -8.16
CA TRP A 210 12.97 -22.41 -6.71
C TRP A 210 14.47 -22.47 -6.43
N GLY A 211 15.30 -22.88 -7.40
CA GLY A 211 16.72 -23.10 -7.15
C GLY A 211 16.94 -24.15 -6.04
N ASP A 212 17.66 -23.79 -4.99
CA ASP A 212 17.87 -24.62 -3.81
C ASP A 212 16.69 -24.61 -2.80
N GLY A 213 15.69 -23.74 -3.05
CA GLY A 213 14.49 -23.61 -2.23
C GLY A 213 14.65 -22.88 -0.88
N ALA A 214 15.86 -22.49 -0.49
CA ALA A 214 16.10 -21.83 0.80
C ALA A 214 15.38 -20.49 0.90
N LEU A 215 15.46 -19.64 -0.13
CA LEU A 215 14.79 -18.36 -0.19
C LEU A 215 13.26 -18.52 -0.15
N ARG A 216 12.72 -19.52 -0.87
CA ARG A 216 11.28 -19.82 -0.83
C ARG A 216 10.82 -20.18 0.58
N ALA A 217 11.56 -21.04 1.28
CA ALA A 217 11.22 -21.45 2.64
C ALA A 217 11.19 -20.27 3.61
N ASP A 218 12.19 -19.38 3.55
CA ASP A 218 12.26 -18.16 4.36
C ASP A 218 11.06 -17.22 4.10
N VAL A 219 10.72 -16.99 2.84
CA VAL A 219 9.58 -16.11 2.49
C VAL A 219 8.26 -16.73 2.92
N LEU A 220 8.04 -18.03 2.74
CA LEU A 220 6.83 -18.70 3.22
C LEU A 220 6.70 -18.64 4.74
N ASP A 221 7.79 -18.80 5.48
CA ASP A 221 7.79 -18.65 6.93
C ASP A 221 7.42 -17.22 7.35
N ARG A 222 7.99 -16.22 6.70
CA ARG A 222 7.62 -14.81 6.92
C ARG A 222 6.14 -14.53 6.62
N LEU A 223 5.60 -15.03 5.51
CA LEU A 223 4.18 -14.87 5.14
C LEU A 223 3.25 -15.57 6.14
N ASN A 224 3.59 -16.77 6.57
CA ASN A 224 2.82 -17.51 7.58
C ASN A 224 2.85 -16.80 8.94
N ASN A 225 3.95 -16.15 9.26
CA ASN A 225 4.10 -15.37 10.49
C ASN A 225 3.44 -13.96 10.36
N ALA A 226 3.44 -13.36 9.17
CA ALA A 226 2.72 -12.11 8.89
C ALA A 226 1.19 -12.32 8.85
N GLY A 227 0.71 -13.47 8.36
CA GLY A 227 -0.71 -13.85 8.38
C GLY A 227 -1.23 -14.28 9.76
N ARG A 228 -0.37 -14.69 10.66
CA ARG A 228 -0.67 -14.60 12.08
C ARG A 228 -0.72 -13.10 12.35
N LYS A 229 -1.94 -12.55 12.62
CA LYS A 229 -2.10 -11.26 13.32
C LYS A 229 -0.91 -11.16 14.24
N PRO A 230 -0.03 -10.13 14.15
CA PRO A 230 1.07 -10.02 15.09
C PRO A 230 0.40 -10.35 16.40
N ARG A 231 0.82 -11.47 17.04
CA ARG A 231 0.33 -11.91 18.35
C ARG A 231 0.15 -10.60 19.03
N GLU A 232 -1.13 -10.19 19.31
CA GLU A 232 -1.38 -8.86 19.87
C GLU A 232 -0.24 -8.72 20.82
N VAL A 233 0.82 -8.09 20.36
CA VAL A 233 1.84 -7.55 21.23
C VAL A 233 0.91 -6.62 21.92
N LYS A 234 0.41 -7.06 23.11
CA LYS A 234 -0.45 -6.31 24.02
C LYS A 234 0.07 -4.94 23.82
N LYS A 235 -0.69 -4.09 23.05
CA LYS A 235 -0.26 -2.78 22.62
C LYS A 235 0.42 -2.28 23.85
N ASN A 236 1.77 -2.41 23.90
CA ASN A 236 2.46 -2.09 25.12
C ASN A 236 2.00 -0.67 25.28
N GLU A 237 1.13 -0.42 26.27
CA GLU A 237 0.46 0.86 26.46
C GLU A 237 1.49 1.97 26.51
N PHE A 238 2.75 1.57 26.47
CA PHE A 238 3.91 2.43 26.55
C PHE A 238 4.98 2.00 25.52
N MET A 239 5.34 2.94 24.65
CA MET A 239 6.51 2.86 23.77
C MET A 239 7.17 4.25 23.72
N PHE A 240 8.48 4.32 23.95
CA PHE A 240 9.23 5.57 23.90
C PHE A 240 10.56 5.35 23.17
N ILE A 241 10.75 6.08 22.08
CA ILE A 241 11.96 6.01 21.24
C ILE A 241 12.99 6.99 21.80
N ILE A 242 14.13 6.49 22.24
CA ILE A 242 15.28 7.28 22.70
C ILE A 242 16.11 7.74 21.50
N ASN A 243 16.53 6.77 20.65
CA ASN A 243 17.23 6.99 19.37
C ASN A 243 16.92 5.82 18.40
N ASP A 244 17.61 5.75 17.28
CA ASP A 244 17.39 4.73 16.24
C ASP A 244 17.66 3.31 16.73
N ASP A 245 18.51 3.13 17.76
CA ASP A 245 18.91 1.83 18.28
C ASP A 245 18.16 1.44 19.57
N ILE A 246 17.56 2.40 20.28
CA ILE A 246 17.03 2.21 21.64
C ILE A 246 15.55 2.61 21.69
N VAL A 247 14.69 1.61 21.89
CA VAL A 247 13.24 1.76 22.09
C VAL A 247 12.86 1.12 23.40
N TYR A 248 12.21 1.89 24.28
CA TYR A 248 11.71 1.42 25.57
C TYR A 248 10.25 1.04 25.49
N THR A 249 9.90 -0.10 26.04
CA THR A 249 8.53 -0.64 26.07
C THR A 249 7.93 -0.65 27.46
N SER A 250 8.70 -0.21 28.47
CA SER A 250 8.27 -0.06 29.85
C SER A 250 8.91 1.17 30.50
N ILE A 251 8.21 1.80 31.43
CA ILE A 251 8.76 2.88 32.26
C ILE A 251 9.98 2.39 33.07
N LYS A 252 10.04 1.10 33.35
CA LYS A 252 11.17 0.49 34.08
C LYS A 252 12.47 0.40 33.26
N ASP A 253 12.40 0.58 31.95
CA ASP A 253 13.56 0.52 31.05
C ASP A 253 14.41 1.80 31.17
N PHE A 254 13.86 2.89 31.71
CA PHE A 254 14.59 4.15 31.91
C PHE A 254 15.64 4.04 33.01
N ARG A 255 16.86 4.47 32.70
CA ARG A 255 17.99 4.51 33.62
C ARG A 255 18.03 5.79 34.45
N ASP A 256 17.61 6.92 33.88
CA ASP A 256 17.46 8.18 34.61
C ASP A 256 16.25 8.13 35.55
N ALA A 257 16.48 8.26 36.85
CA ALA A 257 15.44 8.17 37.88
C ALA A 257 14.35 9.26 37.77
N GLY A 258 14.64 10.37 37.12
CA GLY A 258 13.68 11.47 36.91
C GLY A 258 12.74 11.22 35.73
N ASN A 259 13.12 10.34 34.80
CA ASN A 259 12.33 10.12 33.60
C ASN A 259 10.98 9.46 33.87
N GLY A 260 10.82 8.65 34.91
CA GLY A 260 9.54 8.10 35.32
C GLY A 260 8.48 9.18 35.51
N LYS A 261 8.80 10.24 36.27
CA LYS A 261 7.89 11.39 36.50
C LYS A 261 7.64 12.21 35.22
N ARG A 262 8.69 12.40 34.42
CA ARG A 262 8.56 13.12 33.12
C ARG A 262 7.64 12.38 32.15
N ILE A 263 7.69 11.06 32.13
CA ILE A 263 6.80 10.21 31.29
C ILE A 263 5.35 10.30 31.78
N GLU A 264 5.10 10.29 33.11
CA GLU A 264 3.75 10.49 33.61
C GLU A 264 3.18 11.86 33.20
N GLN A 265 4.00 12.92 33.31
CA GLN A 265 3.64 14.24 32.83
C GLN A 265 3.37 14.27 31.33
N LEU A 266 4.25 13.65 30.52
CA LEU A 266 4.10 13.55 29.09
C LEU A 266 2.78 12.86 28.69
N ASN A 267 2.42 11.78 29.37
CA ASN A 267 1.17 11.06 29.12
C ASN A 267 -0.07 11.90 29.47
N LYS A 268 -0.01 12.71 30.52
CA LYS A 268 -1.09 13.65 30.86
C LYS A 268 -1.24 14.74 29.81
N MET A 269 -0.12 15.30 29.33
CA MET A 269 -0.12 16.31 28.28
C MET A 269 -0.62 15.76 26.93
N ARG A 270 -0.19 14.55 26.55
CA ARG A 270 -0.68 13.88 25.32
C ARG A 270 -2.18 13.58 25.40
N LYS A 271 -2.69 13.19 26.58
CA LYS A 271 -4.13 13.01 26.76
C LYS A 271 -4.87 14.34 26.60
N ALA A 272 -4.43 15.41 27.27
CA ALA A 272 -5.03 16.74 27.13
C ALA A 272 -5.01 17.23 25.66
N TYR A 273 -3.91 17.02 24.95
CA TYR A 273 -3.77 17.34 23.52
C TYR A 273 -4.79 16.60 22.66
N ASN A 274 -4.97 15.29 22.87
CA ASN A 274 -5.94 14.48 22.13
C ASN A 274 -7.39 14.89 22.47
N ASP A 275 -7.68 15.15 23.74
CA ASP A 275 -9.02 15.57 24.19
C ASP A 275 -9.37 16.94 23.58
N LEU A 276 -8.41 17.87 23.55
CA LEU A 276 -8.57 19.19 22.96
C LEU A 276 -8.74 19.13 21.43
N SER A 277 -7.95 18.29 20.75
CA SER A 277 -8.08 18.02 19.33
C SER A 277 -9.48 17.51 18.96
N ALA A 278 -9.99 16.53 19.70
CA ALA A 278 -11.33 15.98 19.51
C ALA A 278 -12.45 17.01 19.80
N LYS A 279 -12.26 17.89 20.80
CA LYS A 279 -13.16 19.00 21.09
C LYS A 279 -13.21 19.97 19.92
N MET A 280 -12.05 20.42 19.44
CA MET A 280 -11.94 21.37 18.34
C MET A 280 -12.57 20.83 17.04
N GLU A 281 -12.38 19.56 16.73
CA GLU A 281 -12.99 18.93 15.56
C GLU A 281 -14.51 18.97 15.61
N LYS A 282 -15.11 18.64 16.77
CA LYS A 282 -16.56 18.74 16.98
C LYS A 282 -17.06 20.18 16.82
N MET A 283 -16.33 21.14 17.40
CA MET A 283 -16.69 22.56 17.32
C MET A 283 -16.60 23.10 15.90
N ARG A 284 -15.54 22.75 15.15
CA ARG A 284 -15.38 23.13 13.75
C ARG A 284 -16.49 22.51 12.87
N THR A 285 -16.85 21.26 13.11
CA THR A 285 -17.97 20.60 12.41
C THR A 285 -19.29 21.28 12.70
N TYR A 286 -19.57 21.62 13.97
CA TYR A 286 -20.79 22.34 14.34
C TYR A 286 -20.82 23.77 13.73
N TYR A 287 -19.70 24.48 13.79
CA TYR A 287 -19.54 25.81 13.17
C TYR A 287 -19.86 25.79 11.67
N ALA A 288 -19.36 24.77 10.95
CA ALA A 288 -19.55 24.66 9.51
C ALA A 288 -20.98 24.27 9.11
N THR A 289 -21.63 23.39 9.89
CA THR A 289 -22.86 22.70 9.45
C THR A 289 -24.14 23.20 10.12
N LYS A 290 -24.09 23.66 11.36
CA LYS A 290 -25.29 23.90 12.20
C LYS A 290 -25.37 25.29 12.84
N ALA A 291 -24.24 25.98 13.06
CA ALA A 291 -24.22 27.23 13.82
C ALA A 291 -24.88 28.40 13.07
N ASN A 292 -25.71 29.16 13.78
CA ASN A 292 -26.26 30.43 13.31
C ASN A 292 -25.24 31.60 13.43
N ALA A 293 -25.58 32.80 12.96
CA ALA A 293 -24.64 33.92 12.90
C ALA A 293 -24.09 34.38 14.27
N THR A 294 -24.89 34.26 15.34
CA THR A 294 -24.48 34.62 16.70
C THR A 294 -23.57 33.56 17.30
N GLU A 295 -23.96 32.29 17.20
CA GLU A 295 -23.19 31.15 17.65
C GLU A 295 -21.83 31.06 16.95
N ARG A 296 -21.75 31.41 15.65
CA ARG A 296 -20.48 31.46 14.92
C ARG A 296 -19.47 32.43 15.50
N LYS A 297 -19.91 33.60 15.99
CA LYS A 297 -19.01 34.58 16.62
C LYS A 297 -18.45 34.06 17.95
N GLU A 298 -19.29 33.43 18.75
CA GLU A 298 -18.88 32.83 20.03
C GLU A 298 -17.93 31.66 19.82
N LEU A 299 -18.30 30.74 18.95
CA LEU A 299 -17.47 29.58 18.59
C LEU A 299 -16.12 29.98 17.96
N GLN A 300 -16.08 31.05 17.17
CA GLN A 300 -14.83 31.53 16.57
C GLN A 300 -13.83 31.97 17.65
N ALA A 301 -14.29 32.65 18.71
CA ALA A 301 -13.44 33.08 19.82
C ALA A 301 -12.94 31.86 20.61
N GLU A 302 -13.82 30.89 20.89
CA GLU A 302 -13.48 29.67 21.59
C GLU A 302 -12.50 28.79 20.81
N ILE A 303 -12.76 28.52 19.53
CA ILE A 303 -11.87 27.77 18.64
C ILE A 303 -10.48 28.41 18.59
N LYS A 304 -10.40 29.73 18.51
CA LYS A 304 -9.11 30.43 18.48
C LYS A 304 -8.34 30.30 19.80
N GLY A 305 -9.03 30.30 20.94
CA GLY A 305 -8.43 30.04 22.25
C GLY A 305 -7.91 28.61 22.35
N ASP A 306 -8.75 27.65 21.98
CA ASP A 306 -8.39 26.23 21.97
C ASP A 306 -7.23 25.93 20.99
N GLU A 307 -7.14 26.61 19.85
CA GLU A 307 -6.01 26.51 18.92
C GLU A 307 -4.68 26.98 19.53
N GLN A 308 -4.71 28.08 20.29
CA GLN A 308 -3.52 28.55 20.99
C GLN A 308 -3.04 27.57 22.06
N GLU A 309 -3.97 27.01 22.85
CA GLU A 309 -3.66 25.99 23.83
C GLU A 309 -3.15 24.70 23.17
N TYR A 310 -3.73 24.29 22.06
CA TYR A 310 -3.31 23.13 21.29
C TYR A 310 -1.86 23.26 20.80
N TYR A 311 -1.49 24.38 20.20
CA TYR A 311 -0.10 24.60 19.73
C TYR A 311 0.88 24.74 20.90
N GLN A 312 0.44 25.30 22.03
CA GLN A 312 1.29 25.38 23.23
C GLN A 312 1.55 23.98 23.79
N LEU A 313 0.51 23.14 23.93
CA LEU A 313 0.65 21.76 24.37
C LEU A 313 1.56 20.95 23.43
N GLU A 314 1.44 21.12 22.11
CA GLU A 314 2.32 20.47 21.14
C GLU A 314 3.78 20.86 21.35
N SER A 315 4.06 22.15 21.54
CA SER A 315 5.41 22.65 21.83
C SER A 315 5.96 22.06 23.12
N ASP A 316 5.16 22.07 24.20
CA ASP A 316 5.56 21.60 25.53
C ASP A 316 5.81 20.08 25.52
N ILE A 317 4.98 19.31 24.81
CA ILE A 317 5.19 17.86 24.58
C ILE A 317 6.54 17.64 23.92
N ARG A 318 6.85 18.33 22.81
CA ARG A 318 8.13 18.20 22.09
C ARG A 318 9.33 18.56 22.97
N GLN A 319 9.20 19.59 23.80
CA GLN A 319 10.27 19.98 24.72
C GLN A 319 10.51 18.94 25.80
N LEU A 320 9.43 18.41 26.37
CA LEU A 320 9.51 17.37 27.40
C LEU A 320 10.10 16.07 26.85
N GLU A 321 9.70 15.67 25.65
CA GLU A 321 10.28 14.50 24.96
C GLU A 321 11.79 14.65 24.71
N LYS A 322 12.24 15.85 24.29
CA LYS A 322 13.67 16.13 24.12
C LYS A 322 14.41 16.04 25.47
N ALA A 323 13.83 16.59 26.52
CA ALA A 323 14.44 16.54 27.87
C ALA A 323 14.56 15.10 28.38
N ILE A 324 13.55 14.25 28.13
CA ILE A 324 13.59 12.83 28.50
C ILE A 324 14.71 12.11 27.75
N ARG A 325 14.78 12.28 26.42
CA ARG A 325 15.83 11.65 25.58
C ARG A 325 17.23 12.09 25.99
N TYR A 326 17.41 13.38 26.25
CA TYR A 326 18.72 13.91 26.64
C TYR A 326 19.18 13.35 28.00
N ALA A 327 18.28 13.35 29.01
CA ALA A 327 18.58 12.80 30.32
C ALA A 327 18.91 11.30 30.23
N GLU A 328 18.17 10.55 29.41
CA GLU A 328 18.38 9.12 29.25
C GLU A 328 19.69 8.79 28.55
N LEU A 329 20.02 9.49 27.46
CA LEU A 329 21.31 9.32 26.76
C LEU A 329 22.47 9.65 27.68
N SER A 330 22.35 10.68 28.52
CA SER A 330 23.37 11.00 29.52
C SER A 330 23.56 9.92 30.57
N ALA A 331 22.45 9.23 30.97
CA ALA A 331 22.51 8.13 31.93
C ALA A 331 23.02 6.79 31.32
N ILE A 332 22.91 6.62 30.00
CA ILE A 332 23.43 5.46 29.28
C ILE A 332 24.94 5.54 29.10
N HIS A 333 25.50 6.75 28.96
CA HIS A 333 26.93 7.00 28.71
C HIS A 333 27.74 7.19 30.01
N GLN A 334 27.13 7.14 31.18
CA GLN A 334 27.80 7.08 32.49
C GLN A 334 27.99 5.63 32.94
#